data_c2d16f08574b53d2754e939563df3469
#
_entry.id   c2d16f08574b53d2754e939563df3469
#
_cell.length_a   1.000
_cell.length_b   1.000
_cell.length_c   1.000
_cell.angle_alpha   90.00
_cell.angle_beta   90.00
_cell.angle_gamma   90.00
#
_symmetry.space_group_name_H-M   'P 1'
#
loop_
_entity.id
_entity.type
_entity.pdbx_description
1 polymer ?
#
loop_
_entity_poly.entity_id
_entity_poly.type
_entity_poly.pdbx_seq_one_letter_code
_entity_poly.pdbx_strand_id
1 'polypeptide(L)'
;MESIITTGRARTDRASLESQARFRKMSRYSFSKDIQVRVRGTPFNLSRDLLAAKSSKLCKLFKENPDEDLSHLLSDIPTSPQIFEIMARFCYGFHVNFTPENVIPISCLACYLGMTETHSSRNLLHQALYFFEHETITGWNESLRSLKAIENPTILQQAAQLGLIDACMDSIITKALDNPLLLGEPIKNPVLDDDNEFEQEFNENVYKPNDKRQLFVLDWKSEDLSLTTLHLQFYESVIRGMIQCKMGSNYIASNLYEYAKRWVFLDPKETDEETSSSEGDSSNSRRLAIEAIEKLLPHDRGVLPCALLSEMLQYATVLEANVSCREGFEVRIGRQLDLATADDLLIPSQGYSKEEKYDTECVRRILKHFYHNFTGKDQSGLELVAELVEDFLGEVANDIDLKKDSFISLAEMSTAASEGTQRTSDGIYRAIDIYLNKHKYLTESEREEICGVLKCNKMSPEACEHAAQNERLPVRVAVQVLFVGQLHLRETITKEALVPEDRSKTAEDEEEEMGELQKISSKVSELEKECVVMRKEIQRGYLTKAMEKDKTNVWREMKRKLGCISRLNNSNCHVMKKKKKKKVHPR
;
A
#
# COMPACT_ATOMS: atom_id res chain seq x y z
N MET A 1 33.43 -8.01 -29.47
CA MET A 1 32.63 -9.25 -29.43
C MET A 1 31.15 -9.05 -29.80
N GLU A 2 30.60 -7.85 -29.74
CA GLU A 2 29.20 -7.57 -30.10
C GLU A 2 28.82 -7.69 -31.57
N SER A 3 29.74 -7.53 -32.50
CA SER A 3 29.45 -7.63 -33.95
C SER A 3 29.29 -9.05 -34.49
N ILE A 4 29.70 -10.06 -33.71
CA ILE A 4 29.62 -11.49 -34.14
C ILE A 4 28.27 -12.11 -33.71
N ILE A 5 27.68 -11.63 -32.60
CA ILE A 5 26.41 -12.14 -32.08
C ILE A 5 25.22 -11.64 -32.92
N THR A 6 25.25 -10.40 -33.38
CA THR A 6 24.18 -9.82 -34.22
C THR A 6 24.13 -10.42 -35.63
N THR A 7 25.28 -10.78 -36.20
CA THR A 7 25.34 -11.45 -37.52
C THR A 7 24.91 -12.92 -37.46
N GLY A 8 25.07 -13.60 -36.30
CA GLY A 8 24.57 -14.98 -36.09
C GLY A 8 23.05 -15.03 -36.03
N ARG A 9 22.40 -14.10 -35.29
CA ARG A 9 20.94 -14.06 -35.12
C ARG A 9 20.21 -13.73 -36.43
N ALA A 10 20.69 -12.77 -37.19
CA ALA A 10 20.16 -12.42 -38.54
C ALA A 10 20.30 -13.55 -39.56
N ARG A 11 21.33 -14.39 -39.46
CA ARG A 11 21.52 -15.57 -40.36
C ARG A 11 20.56 -16.71 -39.99
N THR A 12 20.31 -16.96 -38.72
CA THR A 12 19.36 -17.99 -38.27
C THR A 12 17.92 -17.61 -38.64
N ASP A 13 17.52 -16.34 -38.48
CA ASP A 13 16.19 -15.88 -38.86
C ASP A 13 15.93 -15.98 -40.37
N ARG A 14 16.93 -15.64 -41.21
CA ARG A 14 16.82 -15.74 -42.65
C ARG A 14 16.72 -17.21 -43.12
N ALA A 15 17.52 -18.11 -42.56
CA ALA A 15 17.43 -19.55 -42.83
C ALA A 15 16.08 -20.17 -42.41
N SER A 16 15.52 -19.71 -41.28
CA SER A 16 14.20 -20.09 -40.82
C SER A 16 13.09 -19.62 -41.76
N LEU A 17 13.13 -18.36 -42.21
CA LEU A 17 12.18 -17.80 -43.19
C LEU A 17 12.23 -18.52 -44.53
N GLU A 18 13.43 -18.81 -45.05
CA GLU A 18 13.60 -19.58 -46.28
C GLU A 18 13.08 -21.02 -46.16
N SER A 19 13.31 -21.65 -45.03
CA SER A 19 12.77 -22.99 -44.69
C SER A 19 11.24 -22.99 -44.61
N GLN A 20 10.63 -21.97 -44.01
CA GLN A 20 9.18 -21.78 -43.98
C GLN A 20 8.61 -21.58 -45.39
N ALA A 21 9.25 -20.77 -46.21
CA ALA A 21 8.82 -20.53 -47.57
C ALA A 21 8.89 -21.81 -48.43
N ARG A 22 9.94 -22.63 -48.25
CA ARG A 22 10.08 -23.93 -48.93
C ARG A 22 8.99 -24.91 -48.49
N PHE A 23 8.70 -25.01 -47.21
CA PHE A 23 7.63 -25.86 -46.68
C PHE A 23 6.26 -25.45 -47.23
N ARG A 24 5.91 -24.16 -47.19
CA ARG A 24 4.67 -23.62 -47.76
C ARG A 24 4.56 -23.89 -49.26
N LYS A 25 5.70 -23.89 -49.98
CA LYS A 25 5.74 -24.22 -51.40
C LYS A 25 5.52 -25.72 -51.61
N MET A 26 6.16 -26.62 -50.83
CA MET A 26 5.98 -28.07 -50.91
C MET A 26 4.55 -28.50 -50.52
N SER A 27 3.93 -27.90 -49.52
CA SER A 27 2.55 -28.23 -49.12
C SER A 27 1.48 -27.81 -50.16
N ARG A 28 1.87 -27.06 -51.20
CA ARG A 28 0.98 -26.69 -52.32
C ARG A 28 1.00 -27.70 -53.48
N TYR A 29 1.97 -28.63 -53.50
CA TYR A 29 2.02 -29.68 -54.50
C TYR A 29 1.25 -30.89 -54.01
N SER A 30 0.09 -31.19 -54.59
CA SER A 30 -0.75 -32.32 -54.27
C SER A 30 -0.06 -33.62 -54.66
N PHE A 31 0.14 -34.53 -53.68
CA PHE A 31 0.56 -35.90 -53.90
C PHE A 31 -0.67 -36.82 -53.79
N SER A 32 -0.67 -37.95 -54.44
CA SER A 32 -1.84 -38.86 -54.58
C SER A 32 -2.40 -39.44 -53.25
N LYS A 33 -1.86 -39.03 -52.07
CA LYS A 33 -2.28 -39.45 -50.72
C LYS A 33 -2.29 -38.27 -49.75
N ASP A 34 -2.68 -37.07 -50.17
CA ASP A 34 -2.73 -35.89 -49.34
C ASP A 34 -4.03 -35.84 -48.50
N ILE A 35 -3.90 -35.37 -47.26
CA ILE A 35 -5.01 -35.06 -46.40
C ILE A 35 -5.03 -33.57 -46.06
N GLN A 36 -6.21 -32.97 -46.06
CA GLN A 36 -6.38 -31.61 -45.54
C GLN A 36 -6.70 -31.65 -44.05
N VAL A 37 -5.85 -31.07 -43.21
CA VAL A 37 -6.08 -30.90 -41.78
C VAL A 37 -6.37 -29.42 -41.53
N ARG A 38 -7.42 -29.11 -40.77
CA ARG A 38 -7.75 -27.73 -40.36
C ARG A 38 -7.47 -27.54 -38.87
N VAL A 39 -6.60 -26.57 -38.54
CA VAL A 39 -6.28 -26.23 -37.16
C VAL A 39 -6.73 -24.78 -36.94
N ARG A 40 -7.73 -24.58 -36.08
CA ARG A 40 -8.36 -23.26 -35.84
C ARG A 40 -8.65 -22.49 -37.14
N GLY A 41 -9.25 -23.19 -38.10
CA GLY A 41 -9.63 -22.61 -39.40
C GLY A 41 -8.51 -22.53 -40.45
N THR A 42 -7.24 -22.73 -40.08
CA THR A 42 -6.10 -22.72 -41.01
C THR A 42 -5.95 -24.09 -41.68
N PRO A 43 -6.03 -24.20 -43.01
CA PRO A 43 -5.89 -25.48 -43.71
C PRO A 43 -4.41 -25.83 -43.97
N PHE A 44 -4.08 -27.10 -43.74
CA PHE A 44 -2.78 -27.73 -44.04
C PHE A 44 -2.99 -28.93 -44.95
N ASN A 45 -2.37 -28.95 -46.12
CA ASN A 45 -2.38 -30.10 -47.01
C ASN A 45 -1.10 -30.92 -46.77
N LEU A 46 -1.23 -32.13 -46.26
CA LEU A 46 -0.12 -32.91 -45.75
C LEU A 46 -0.18 -34.36 -46.26
N SER A 47 0.98 -35.02 -46.40
CA SER A 47 1.09 -36.41 -46.81
C SER A 47 0.74 -37.32 -45.64
N ARG A 48 -0.24 -38.23 -45.81
CA ARG A 48 -0.63 -39.28 -44.86
C ARG A 48 0.56 -40.16 -44.46
N ASP A 49 1.38 -40.55 -45.39
CA ASP A 49 2.48 -41.51 -45.15
C ASP A 49 3.55 -40.86 -44.25
N LEU A 50 3.89 -39.58 -44.49
CA LEU A 50 4.87 -38.83 -43.67
C LEU A 50 4.36 -38.60 -42.24
N LEU A 51 3.09 -38.27 -42.09
CA LEU A 51 2.46 -38.12 -40.77
C LEU A 51 2.39 -39.46 -40.01
N ALA A 52 1.98 -40.54 -40.67
CA ALA A 52 1.91 -41.88 -40.10
C ALA A 52 3.27 -42.39 -39.67
N ALA A 53 4.33 -42.07 -40.40
CA ALA A 53 5.69 -42.50 -40.07
C ALA A 53 6.21 -41.91 -38.74
N LYS A 54 5.67 -40.77 -38.31
CA LYS A 54 6.13 -40.03 -37.11
C LYS A 54 5.13 -40.07 -35.95
N SER A 55 3.82 -40.27 -36.21
CA SER A 55 2.76 -40.26 -35.21
C SER A 55 2.06 -41.64 -35.12
N SER A 56 2.12 -42.24 -33.94
CA SER A 56 1.42 -43.52 -33.68
C SER A 56 -0.10 -43.34 -33.71
N LYS A 57 -0.63 -42.23 -33.23
CA LYS A 57 -2.05 -41.88 -33.22
C LYS A 57 -2.58 -41.71 -34.66
N LEU A 58 -1.88 -40.91 -35.47
CA LEU A 58 -2.26 -40.72 -36.87
C LEU A 58 -2.11 -42.02 -37.69
N CYS A 59 -1.07 -42.80 -37.41
CA CYS A 59 -0.87 -44.10 -38.07
C CYS A 59 -2.06 -45.05 -37.81
N LYS A 60 -2.59 -45.13 -36.58
CA LYS A 60 -3.76 -45.94 -36.25
C LYS A 60 -5.01 -45.39 -36.93
N LEU A 61 -5.25 -44.09 -36.84
CA LEU A 61 -6.40 -43.40 -37.41
C LEU A 61 -6.49 -43.56 -38.92
N PHE A 62 -5.36 -43.48 -39.63
CA PHE A 62 -5.30 -43.69 -41.09
C PHE A 62 -5.48 -45.13 -41.51
N LYS A 63 -5.13 -46.12 -40.64
CA LYS A 63 -5.39 -47.54 -40.89
C LYS A 63 -6.85 -47.91 -40.69
N GLU A 64 -7.49 -47.30 -39.70
CA GLU A 64 -8.89 -47.53 -39.38
C GLU A 64 -9.84 -46.88 -40.40
N ASN A 65 -9.41 -45.77 -41.02
CA ASN A 65 -10.22 -44.97 -41.95
C ASN A 65 -9.42 -44.65 -43.24
N PRO A 66 -9.20 -45.65 -44.12
CA PRO A 66 -8.33 -45.46 -45.28
C PRO A 66 -8.88 -44.52 -46.36
N ASP A 67 -10.21 -44.42 -46.52
CA ASP A 67 -10.89 -43.68 -47.58
C ASP A 67 -11.68 -42.46 -47.10
N GLU A 68 -11.70 -42.19 -45.81
CA GLU A 68 -12.49 -41.08 -45.22
C GLU A 68 -11.72 -39.75 -45.16
N ASP A 69 -12.47 -38.65 -45.34
CA ASP A 69 -11.94 -37.33 -45.04
C ASP A 69 -11.93 -37.12 -43.53
N LEU A 70 -10.73 -37.21 -42.94
CA LEU A 70 -10.48 -37.12 -41.49
C LEU A 70 -10.34 -35.70 -40.99
N SER A 71 -10.64 -34.69 -41.81
CA SER A 71 -10.52 -33.30 -41.43
C SER A 71 -11.35 -32.96 -40.19
N HIS A 72 -12.51 -33.58 -39.99
CA HIS A 72 -13.36 -33.38 -38.83
C HIS A 72 -12.80 -34.04 -37.55
N LEU A 73 -12.12 -35.20 -37.65
CA LEU A 73 -11.50 -35.90 -36.50
C LEU A 73 -10.22 -35.21 -36.04
N LEU A 74 -9.63 -34.38 -36.88
CA LEU A 74 -8.40 -33.61 -36.61
C LEU A 74 -8.69 -32.15 -36.32
N SER A 75 -9.96 -31.71 -36.32
CA SER A 75 -10.35 -30.33 -36.00
C SER A 75 -10.07 -29.96 -34.54
N ASP A 76 -10.12 -30.94 -33.63
CA ASP A 76 -10.03 -30.73 -32.18
C ASP A 76 -8.59 -30.86 -31.63
N ILE A 77 -7.57 -30.79 -32.52
CA ILE A 77 -6.18 -30.80 -32.07
C ILE A 77 -5.92 -29.57 -31.20
N PRO A 78 -5.56 -29.73 -29.92
CA PRO A 78 -5.39 -28.63 -28.97
C PRO A 78 -4.06 -27.90 -29.20
N THR A 79 -3.96 -27.15 -30.28
CA THR A 79 -2.73 -26.43 -30.64
C THR A 79 -3.01 -25.17 -31.46
N SER A 80 -2.01 -24.28 -31.57
CA SER A 80 -2.04 -23.16 -32.50
C SER A 80 -1.59 -23.59 -33.90
N PRO A 81 -2.02 -22.88 -34.96
CA PRO A 81 -1.56 -23.16 -36.33
C PRO A 81 -0.04 -23.11 -36.47
N GLN A 82 0.65 -22.22 -35.75
CA GLN A 82 2.09 -22.05 -35.76
C GLN A 82 2.80 -23.30 -35.20
N ILE A 83 2.34 -23.81 -34.05
CA ILE A 83 2.92 -25.01 -33.43
C ILE A 83 2.63 -26.25 -34.29
N PHE A 84 1.44 -26.33 -34.88
CA PHE A 84 1.10 -27.41 -35.82
C PHE A 84 1.98 -27.37 -37.08
N GLU A 85 2.30 -26.18 -37.63
CA GLU A 85 3.22 -26.03 -38.74
C GLU A 85 4.63 -26.55 -38.39
N ILE A 86 5.14 -26.28 -37.20
CA ILE A 86 6.44 -26.80 -36.74
C ILE A 86 6.43 -28.34 -36.68
N MET A 87 5.40 -28.94 -36.14
CA MET A 87 5.23 -30.41 -36.11
C MET A 87 5.14 -30.99 -37.52
N ALA A 88 4.34 -30.36 -38.40
CA ALA A 88 4.22 -30.81 -39.79
C ALA A 88 5.58 -30.74 -40.51
N ARG A 89 6.33 -29.65 -40.38
CA ARG A 89 7.70 -29.51 -40.94
C ARG A 89 8.63 -30.62 -40.45
N PHE A 90 8.55 -30.99 -39.15
CA PHE A 90 9.32 -32.09 -38.61
C PHE A 90 8.98 -33.44 -39.32
N CYS A 91 7.71 -33.72 -39.61
CA CYS A 91 7.30 -34.91 -40.36
C CYS A 91 7.89 -34.95 -41.76
N TYR A 92 8.13 -33.80 -42.39
CA TYR A 92 8.79 -33.67 -43.71
C TYR A 92 10.33 -33.65 -43.63
N GLY A 93 10.91 -33.92 -42.43
CA GLY A 93 12.34 -34.01 -42.23
C GLY A 93 13.06 -32.66 -42.09
N PHE A 94 12.34 -31.55 -41.87
CA PHE A 94 12.96 -30.28 -41.56
C PHE A 94 13.40 -30.23 -40.09
N HIS A 95 14.49 -29.56 -39.83
CA HIS A 95 14.96 -29.31 -38.47
C HIS A 95 14.00 -28.39 -37.73
N VAL A 96 13.73 -28.72 -36.47
CA VAL A 96 12.90 -27.91 -35.58
C VAL A 96 13.79 -26.92 -34.83
N ASN A 97 13.42 -25.65 -34.87
CA ASN A 97 14.03 -24.62 -34.02
C ASN A 97 13.21 -24.51 -32.71
N PHE A 98 13.72 -25.14 -31.68
CA PHE A 98 13.11 -25.05 -30.33
C PHE A 98 13.46 -23.69 -29.71
N THR A 99 12.50 -23.13 -29.00
CA THR A 99 12.64 -21.93 -28.18
C THR A 99 11.90 -22.13 -26.86
N PRO A 100 12.22 -21.37 -25.79
CA PRO A 100 11.49 -21.48 -24.54
C PRO A 100 9.97 -21.31 -24.69
N GLU A 101 9.53 -20.46 -25.62
CA GLU A 101 8.11 -20.17 -25.84
C GLU A 101 7.36 -21.29 -26.57
N ASN A 102 8.05 -22.09 -27.40
CA ASN A 102 7.39 -23.12 -28.22
C ASN A 102 7.59 -24.54 -27.70
N VAL A 103 8.58 -24.79 -26.85
CA VAL A 103 8.94 -26.16 -26.43
C VAL A 103 7.82 -26.87 -25.69
N ILE A 104 7.12 -26.21 -24.75
CA ILE A 104 6.00 -26.80 -24.01
C ILE A 104 4.81 -27.10 -24.94
N PRO A 105 4.31 -26.16 -25.76
CA PRO A 105 3.27 -26.46 -26.75
C PRO A 105 3.63 -27.56 -27.73
N ILE A 106 4.88 -27.64 -28.20
CA ILE A 106 5.35 -28.70 -29.08
C ILE A 106 5.37 -30.04 -28.34
N SER A 107 5.85 -30.09 -27.09
CA SER A 107 5.84 -31.34 -26.27
C SER A 107 4.43 -31.84 -26.04
N CYS A 108 3.48 -30.98 -25.72
CA CYS A 108 2.07 -31.34 -25.56
C CYS A 108 1.49 -31.91 -26.86
N LEU A 109 1.71 -31.24 -28.00
CA LEU A 109 1.24 -31.70 -29.29
C LEU A 109 1.87 -33.04 -29.67
N ALA A 110 3.19 -33.18 -29.49
CA ALA A 110 3.91 -34.43 -29.81
C ALA A 110 3.42 -35.58 -28.91
N CYS A 111 3.17 -35.36 -27.65
CA CYS A 111 2.56 -36.33 -26.74
C CYS A 111 1.15 -36.70 -27.19
N TYR A 112 0.29 -35.71 -27.46
CA TYR A 112 -1.08 -35.92 -27.94
C TYR A 112 -1.16 -36.78 -29.21
N LEU A 113 -0.21 -36.56 -30.15
CA LEU A 113 -0.10 -37.30 -31.40
C LEU A 113 0.68 -38.62 -31.28
N GLY A 114 1.23 -38.93 -30.11
CA GLY A 114 2.00 -40.17 -29.86
C GLY A 114 3.29 -40.20 -30.69
N MET A 115 4.00 -39.08 -30.82
CA MET A 115 5.29 -38.94 -31.52
C MET A 115 6.45 -39.29 -30.59
N THR A 116 6.46 -40.56 -30.12
CA THR A 116 7.42 -41.07 -29.14
C THR A 116 8.54 -41.88 -29.78
N GLU A 117 9.64 -42.11 -29.05
CA GLU A 117 10.76 -42.97 -29.45
C GLU A 117 10.33 -44.41 -29.78
N THR A 118 9.25 -44.90 -29.14
CA THR A 118 8.70 -46.27 -29.41
C THR A 118 8.12 -46.39 -30.82
N HIS A 119 7.70 -45.31 -31.43
CA HIS A 119 7.13 -45.32 -32.77
C HIS A 119 8.18 -44.99 -33.86
N SER A 120 9.07 -44.02 -33.61
CA SER A 120 10.14 -43.63 -34.51
C SER A 120 11.34 -43.11 -33.73
N SER A 121 12.55 -43.53 -34.09
CA SER A 121 13.77 -43.03 -33.45
C SER A 121 13.94 -41.53 -33.62
N ARG A 122 14.52 -40.87 -32.61
CA ARG A 122 14.72 -39.42 -32.52
C ARG A 122 13.46 -38.64 -32.87
N ASN A 123 12.34 -39.06 -32.27
CA ASN A 123 11.04 -38.45 -32.55
C ASN A 123 10.89 -37.10 -31.85
N LEU A 124 9.87 -36.33 -32.22
CA LEU A 124 9.67 -34.94 -31.83
C LEU A 124 9.56 -34.77 -30.31
N LEU A 125 8.83 -35.64 -29.61
CA LEU A 125 8.68 -35.54 -28.17
C LEU A 125 10.03 -35.66 -27.45
N HIS A 126 10.86 -36.59 -27.83
CA HIS A 126 12.18 -36.78 -27.22
C HIS A 126 13.09 -35.55 -27.46
N GLN A 127 13.10 -35.02 -28.68
CA GLN A 127 13.91 -33.82 -28.97
C GLN A 127 13.41 -32.61 -28.22
N ALA A 128 12.10 -32.41 -28.07
CA ALA A 128 11.51 -31.31 -27.32
C ALA A 128 11.82 -31.41 -25.82
N LEU A 129 11.68 -32.60 -25.23
CA LEU A 129 12.00 -32.82 -23.81
C LEU A 129 13.50 -32.68 -23.56
N TYR A 130 14.38 -33.12 -24.46
CA TYR A 130 15.81 -32.95 -24.35
C TYR A 130 16.18 -31.43 -24.33
N PHE A 131 15.60 -30.65 -25.25
CA PHE A 131 15.80 -29.20 -25.25
C PHE A 131 15.24 -28.54 -23.97
N PHE A 132 14.09 -28.97 -23.51
CA PHE A 132 13.48 -28.49 -22.28
C PHE A 132 14.38 -28.71 -21.06
N GLU A 133 14.93 -29.92 -20.91
CA GLU A 133 15.79 -30.29 -19.78
C GLU A 133 17.16 -29.58 -19.80
N HIS A 134 17.73 -29.36 -21.00
CA HIS A 134 19.11 -28.85 -21.10
C HIS A 134 19.20 -27.34 -21.32
N GLU A 135 18.18 -26.75 -21.94
CA GLU A 135 18.21 -25.33 -22.32
C GLU A 135 17.16 -24.48 -21.59
N THR A 136 15.97 -25.05 -21.29
CA THR A 136 14.87 -24.26 -20.75
C THR A 136 14.92 -24.18 -19.25
N ILE A 137 14.94 -25.30 -18.52
CA ILE A 137 14.93 -25.30 -17.06
C ILE A 137 16.27 -24.91 -16.44
N THR A 138 17.34 -24.85 -17.20
CA THR A 138 18.66 -24.39 -16.74
C THR A 138 18.75 -22.88 -16.56
N GLY A 139 17.88 -22.09 -17.24
CA GLY A 139 17.84 -20.64 -17.20
C GLY A 139 16.64 -20.08 -16.44
N TRP A 140 16.82 -18.96 -15.70
CA TRP A 140 15.74 -18.21 -15.07
C TRP A 140 14.78 -17.63 -16.11
N ASN A 141 15.33 -16.92 -17.08
CA ASN A 141 14.57 -16.22 -18.10
C ASN A 141 13.83 -17.19 -19.03
N GLU A 142 14.48 -18.31 -19.36
CA GLU A 142 13.95 -19.36 -20.23
C GLU A 142 12.75 -20.05 -19.58
N SER A 143 12.83 -20.36 -18.28
CA SER A 143 11.72 -20.92 -17.52
C SER A 143 10.54 -19.93 -17.43
N LEU A 144 10.79 -18.64 -17.20
CA LEU A 144 9.73 -17.62 -17.19
C LEU A 144 9.04 -17.47 -18.55
N ARG A 145 9.82 -17.42 -19.64
CA ARG A 145 9.27 -17.35 -21.02
C ARG A 145 8.40 -18.55 -21.35
N SER A 146 8.83 -19.73 -20.93
CA SER A 146 8.07 -20.95 -21.16
C SER A 146 6.73 -20.95 -20.44
N LEU A 147 6.66 -20.51 -19.17
CA LEU A 147 5.41 -20.39 -18.43
C LEU A 147 4.52 -19.29 -19.00
N LYS A 148 5.08 -18.14 -19.36
CA LYS A 148 4.35 -17.01 -19.95
C LYS A 148 3.68 -17.37 -21.28
N ALA A 149 4.29 -18.25 -22.07
CA ALA A 149 3.75 -18.69 -23.37
C ALA A 149 2.54 -19.62 -23.26
N ILE A 150 2.16 -20.08 -22.06
CA ILE A 150 1.02 -20.99 -21.85
C ILE A 150 -0.26 -20.18 -21.62
N GLU A 151 -0.95 -19.83 -22.71
CA GLU A 151 -2.23 -19.10 -22.66
C GLU A 151 -3.45 -20.01 -22.73
N ASN A 152 -3.30 -21.20 -23.32
CA ASN A 152 -4.44 -22.09 -23.62
C ASN A 152 -4.69 -23.09 -22.49
N PRO A 153 -5.93 -23.17 -21.93
CA PRO A 153 -6.28 -24.10 -20.85
C PRO A 153 -6.02 -25.57 -21.18
N THR A 154 -6.19 -25.99 -22.44
CA THR A 154 -5.94 -27.38 -22.85
C THR A 154 -4.46 -27.72 -22.89
N ILE A 155 -3.60 -26.77 -23.32
CA ILE A 155 -2.15 -26.92 -23.26
C ILE A 155 -1.70 -26.94 -21.80
N LEU A 156 -2.27 -26.09 -20.95
CA LEU A 156 -2.00 -26.03 -19.52
C LEU A 156 -2.22 -27.41 -18.84
N GLN A 157 -3.38 -28.03 -19.10
CA GLN A 157 -3.70 -29.32 -18.52
C GLN A 157 -2.72 -30.43 -18.99
N GLN A 158 -2.38 -30.44 -20.27
CA GLN A 158 -1.43 -31.42 -20.83
C GLN A 158 0.00 -31.19 -20.33
N ALA A 159 0.45 -29.94 -20.24
CA ALA A 159 1.76 -29.57 -19.72
C ALA A 159 1.90 -29.94 -18.23
N ALA A 160 0.83 -29.79 -17.45
CA ALA A 160 0.78 -30.24 -16.06
C ALA A 160 0.88 -31.78 -15.95
N GLN A 161 0.15 -32.51 -16.80
CA GLN A 161 0.25 -33.98 -16.86
C GLN A 161 1.64 -34.51 -17.23
N LEU A 162 2.37 -33.74 -18.04
CA LEU A 162 3.76 -34.05 -18.42
C LEU A 162 4.78 -33.58 -17.37
N GLY A 163 4.36 -32.89 -16.31
CA GLY A 163 5.23 -32.33 -15.27
C GLY A 163 6.10 -31.13 -15.72
N LEU A 164 5.83 -30.58 -16.91
CA LEU A 164 6.65 -29.50 -17.47
C LEU A 164 6.45 -28.18 -16.73
N ILE A 165 5.24 -27.92 -16.23
CA ILE A 165 4.92 -26.74 -15.44
C ILE A 165 5.63 -26.78 -14.10
N ASP A 166 5.53 -27.91 -13.39
CA ASP A 166 6.15 -28.10 -12.09
C ASP A 166 7.68 -27.97 -12.20
N ALA A 167 8.28 -28.59 -13.24
CA ALA A 167 9.72 -28.48 -13.50
C ALA A 167 10.18 -27.03 -13.74
N CYS A 168 9.39 -26.21 -14.46
CA CYS A 168 9.68 -24.77 -14.63
C CYS A 168 9.56 -24.02 -13.31
N MET A 169 8.51 -24.28 -12.53
CA MET A 169 8.30 -23.64 -11.22
C MET A 169 9.41 -23.99 -10.23
N ASP A 170 9.77 -25.27 -10.14
CA ASP A 170 10.86 -25.74 -9.27
C ASP A 170 12.21 -25.11 -9.66
N SER A 171 12.47 -25.00 -10.97
CA SER A 171 13.66 -24.33 -11.48
C SER A 171 13.70 -22.85 -11.05
N ILE A 172 12.58 -22.13 -11.19
CA ILE A 172 12.48 -20.71 -10.78
C ILE A 172 12.70 -20.58 -9.27
N ILE A 173 12.04 -21.42 -8.47
CA ILE A 173 12.16 -21.41 -7.01
C ILE A 173 13.61 -21.67 -6.60
N THR A 174 14.25 -22.71 -7.15
CA THR A 174 15.65 -23.06 -6.82
C THR A 174 16.60 -21.90 -7.13
N LYS A 175 16.46 -21.29 -8.31
CA LYS A 175 17.30 -20.16 -8.70
C LYS A 175 17.09 -18.91 -7.86
N ALA A 176 15.85 -18.65 -7.45
CA ALA A 176 15.54 -17.55 -6.55
C ALA A 176 16.14 -17.79 -5.15
N LEU A 177 16.15 -19.04 -4.67
CA LEU A 177 16.80 -19.40 -3.40
C LEU A 177 18.32 -19.24 -3.48
N ASP A 178 18.93 -19.59 -4.60
CA ASP A 178 20.38 -19.43 -4.83
C ASP A 178 20.76 -17.95 -4.99
N ASN A 179 19.89 -17.14 -5.60
CA ASN A 179 20.09 -15.71 -5.81
C ASN A 179 18.79 -14.92 -5.59
N PRO A 180 18.48 -14.48 -4.35
CA PRO A 180 17.27 -13.74 -4.02
C PRO A 180 17.12 -12.40 -4.78
N LEU A 181 18.22 -11.81 -5.26
CA LEU A 181 18.17 -10.56 -6.05
C LEU A 181 17.43 -10.71 -7.40
N LEU A 182 17.18 -11.93 -7.86
CA LEU A 182 16.31 -12.18 -9.01
C LEU A 182 14.85 -11.76 -8.78
N LEU A 183 14.44 -11.63 -7.51
CA LEU A 183 13.13 -11.08 -7.13
C LEU A 183 13.10 -9.55 -7.06
N GLY A 184 14.25 -8.90 -7.13
CA GLY A 184 14.46 -7.47 -6.90
C GLY A 184 15.11 -7.19 -5.54
N GLU A 185 15.49 -5.93 -5.31
CA GLU A 185 16.00 -5.50 -4.02
C GLU A 185 14.87 -5.35 -2.99
N PRO A 186 15.08 -5.74 -1.72
CA PRO A 186 14.07 -5.55 -0.68
C PRO A 186 13.77 -4.08 -0.46
N ILE A 187 12.49 -3.76 -0.25
CA ILE A 187 12.06 -2.43 0.15
C ILE A 187 12.54 -2.18 1.57
N LYS A 188 13.36 -1.15 1.76
CA LYS A 188 13.83 -0.75 3.09
C LYS A 188 12.75 0.05 3.81
N ASN A 189 12.58 -0.21 5.10
CA ASN A 189 11.74 0.61 5.95
C ASN A 189 12.60 1.72 6.57
N PRO A 190 12.41 3.01 6.20
CA PRO A 190 13.30 4.09 6.62
C PRO A 190 13.32 4.31 8.14
N VAL A 191 12.29 3.84 8.85
CA VAL A 191 12.17 4.01 10.31
C VAL A 191 12.95 2.95 11.10
N LEU A 192 13.24 1.78 10.51
CA LEU A 192 13.93 0.67 11.18
C LEU A 192 15.42 0.57 10.84
N ASP A 193 15.86 1.22 9.77
CA ASP A 193 17.24 1.13 9.27
C ASP A 193 18.19 2.17 9.89
N ASP A 194 17.71 3.09 10.73
CA ASP A 194 18.51 4.19 11.32
C ASP A 194 19.48 3.72 12.42
N ASP A 195 19.34 2.49 12.92
CA ASP A 195 20.21 1.94 13.98
C ASP A 195 21.53 1.31 13.47
N ASN A 196 21.78 1.24 12.15
CA ASN A 196 22.94 0.58 11.56
C ASN A 196 23.92 1.49 10.79
N GLU A 197 23.76 2.82 10.82
CA GLU A 197 24.72 3.76 10.23
C GLU A 197 25.80 4.25 11.21
N PHE A 198 26.50 3.32 11.91
CA PHE A 198 27.86 3.56 12.38
C PHE A 198 28.81 2.74 11.51
N GLU A 199 29.39 3.35 10.54
CA GLU A 199 30.57 3.07 9.71
C GLU A 199 30.28 3.19 8.21
N GLN A 200 30.23 4.43 7.70
CA GLN A 200 30.86 4.76 6.42
C GLN A 200 31.07 6.28 6.28
N GLU A 201 32.34 6.64 6.12
CA GLU A 201 32.87 8.00 5.99
C GLU A 201 32.25 8.83 4.88
N PHE A 202 31.99 10.10 5.24
CA PHE A 202 32.09 11.31 4.43
C PHE A 202 32.11 11.18 2.89
N ASN A 203 30.96 11.52 2.28
CA ASN A 203 31.00 12.29 1.04
C ASN A 203 29.80 13.25 1.00
N GLU A 204 30.11 14.53 1.20
CA GLU A 204 29.19 15.65 1.00
C GLU A 204 28.72 15.69 -0.43
N ASN A 205 27.42 15.39 -0.68
CA ASN A 205 26.68 15.96 -1.78
C ASN A 205 25.20 16.11 -1.41
N VAL A 206 24.85 17.33 -1.24
CA VAL A 206 23.56 18.02 -1.21
C VAL A 206 22.34 17.15 -1.60
N TYR A 207 21.56 16.73 -0.59
CA TYR A 207 20.22 16.19 -0.77
C TYR A 207 19.24 17.31 -1.16
N LYS A 208 18.72 17.25 -2.37
CA LYS A 208 17.51 17.99 -2.78
C LYS A 208 16.28 17.14 -2.49
N PRO A 209 15.27 17.63 -1.73
CA PRO A 209 14.06 16.86 -1.41
C PRO A 209 13.03 16.97 -2.53
N ASN A 210 13.25 16.35 -3.67
CA ASN A 210 12.24 16.25 -4.75
C ASN A 210 12.54 15.16 -5.79
N ASP A 211 13.27 14.12 -5.43
CA ASP A 211 13.38 12.98 -6.32
C ASP A 211 12.32 11.94 -5.94
N LYS A 212 11.35 11.76 -6.84
CA LYS A 212 10.48 10.59 -6.86
C LYS A 212 11.39 9.37 -6.71
N ARG A 213 11.26 8.67 -5.59
CA ARG A 213 12.07 7.51 -5.23
C ARG A 213 12.07 6.53 -6.39
N GLN A 214 13.17 6.47 -7.13
CA GLN A 214 13.45 5.40 -8.08
C GLN A 214 13.75 4.14 -7.27
N LEU A 215 12.69 3.36 -7.04
CA LEU A 215 12.74 2.13 -6.23
C LEU A 215 13.28 0.96 -7.02
N PHE A 216 13.95 0.98 -7.99
CA PHE A 216 14.67 -0.08 -8.72
C PHE A 216 15.43 0.53 -9.89
N VAL A 217 16.73 0.72 -9.75
CA VAL A 217 17.63 0.88 -10.89
C VAL A 217 18.21 -0.49 -11.25
N LEU A 218 17.35 -1.38 -11.73
CA LEU A 218 17.78 -2.39 -12.66
C LEU A 218 17.65 -1.77 -14.06
N ASP A 219 18.70 -1.87 -14.85
CA ASP A 219 18.75 -1.37 -16.23
C ASP A 219 17.70 -2.11 -17.11
N TRP A 220 16.45 -1.59 -17.09
CA TRP A 220 15.25 -2.17 -17.70
C TRP A 220 15.25 -2.05 -19.23
N LYS A 221 16.31 -2.43 -19.88
CA LYS A 221 16.28 -2.60 -21.34
C LYS A 221 15.67 -3.94 -21.81
N SER A 222 15.20 -4.81 -20.87
CA SER A 222 14.43 -6.00 -21.24
C SER A 222 13.26 -6.18 -20.25
N GLU A 223 12.11 -5.58 -20.55
CA GLU A 223 10.87 -5.65 -19.76
C GLU A 223 10.32 -7.08 -19.55
N ASP A 224 10.90 -8.08 -20.17
CA ASP A 224 10.35 -9.43 -20.27
C ASP A 224 10.81 -10.43 -19.19
N LEU A 225 11.68 -10.05 -18.27
CA LEU A 225 12.39 -11.04 -17.44
C LEU A 225 12.06 -11.04 -15.95
N SER A 226 11.05 -10.28 -15.53
CA SER A 226 10.61 -10.24 -14.13
C SER A 226 9.57 -11.32 -13.83
N LEU A 227 9.65 -11.91 -12.64
CA LEU A 227 8.63 -12.83 -12.12
C LEU A 227 7.23 -12.21 -12.15
N THR A 228 7.15 -10.89 -11.97
CA THR A 228 5.88 -10.13 -11.99
C THR A 228 5.17 -10.14 -13.35
N THR A 229 5.81 -10.65 -14.43
CA THR A 229 5.17 -10.79 -15.75
C THR A 229 4.29 -12.02 -15.89
N LEU A 230 4.36 -12.96 -14.94
CA LEU A 230 3.58 -14.19 -14.97
C LEU A 230 2.10 -13.93 -14.68
N HIS A 231 1.23 -14.73 -15.28
CA HIS A 231 -0.19 -14.78 -14.92
C HIS A 231 -0.37 -15.23 -13.47
N LEU A 232 -1.42 -14.73 -12.81
CA LEU A 232 -1.67 -14.92 -11.38
C LEU A 232 -1.53 -16.38 -10.92
N GLN A 233 -2.08 -17.34 -11.66
CA GLN A 233 -2.05 -18.76 -11.28
C GLN A 233 -0.63 -19.34 -11.15
N PHE A 234 0.30 -18.97 -12.04
CA PHE A 234 1.70 -19.39 -11.95
C PHE A 234 2.46 -18.60 -10.89
N TYR A 235 2.22 -17.29 -10.87
CA TYR A 235 2.83 -16.38 -9.90
C TYR A 235 2.51 -16.81 -8.45
N GLU A 236 1.23 -17.05 -8.14
CA GLU A 236 0.80 -17.52 -6.82
C GLU A 236 1.47 -18.85 -6.43
N SER A 237 1.55 -19.81 -7.36
CA SER A 237 2.17 -21.11 -7.11
C SER A 237 3.66 -21.01 -6.83
N VAL A 238 4.39 -20.19 -7.60
CA VAL A 238 5.83 -19.96 -7.43
C VAL A 238 6.11 -19.26 -6.09
N ILE A 239 5.40 -18.18 -5.77
CA ILE A 239 5.58 -17.46 -4.48
C ILE A 239 5.24 -18.38 -3.31
N ARG A 240 4.18 -19.19 -3.39
CA ARG A 240 3.83 -20.17 -2.35
C ARG A 240 4.94 -21.21 -2.16
N GLY A 241 5.54 -21.69 -3.23
CA GLY A 241 6.70 -22.59 -3.18
C GLY A 241 7.90 -21.92 -2.52
N MET A 242 8.21 -20.67 -2.85
CA MET A 242 9.29 -19.90 -2.21
C MET A 242 9.05 -19.71 -0.71
N ILE A 243 7.82 -19.43 -0.29
CA ILE A 243 7.44 -19.33 1.14
C ILE A 243 7.68 -20.67 1.85
N GLN A 244 7.27 -21.78 1.25
CA GLN A 244 7.49 -23.13 1.81
C GLN A 244 8.98 -23.45 1.95
N CYS A 245 9.80 -23.00 1.02
CA CYS A 245 11.26 -23.13 1.05
C CYS A 245 11.95 -22.08 1.96
N LYS A 246 11.19 -21.29 2.73
CA LYS A 246 11.70 -20.28 3.68
C LYS A 246 12.54 -19.17 3.03
N MET A 247 12.15 -18.71 1.86
CA MET A 247 12.70 -17.50 1.26
C MET A 247 12.53 -16.31 2.21
N GLY A 248 13.45 -15.38 2.21
CA GLY A 248 13.40 -14.19 3.07
C GLY A 248 12.12 -13.34 2.82
N SER A 249 11.40 -13.05 3.91
CA SER A 249 10.11 -12.33 3.89
C SER A 249 10.19 -10.99 3.16
N ASN A 250 11.31 -10.28 3.28
CA ASN A 250 11.52 -8.97 2.66
C ASN A 250 11.51 -9.06 1.12
N TYR A 251 12.16 -10.08 0.53
CA TYR A 251 12.17 -10.28 -0.92
C TYR A 251 10.79 -10.63 -1.44
N ILE A 252 10.07 -11.51 -0.72
CA ILE A 252 8.71 -11.91 -1.09
C ILE A 252 7.76 -10.72 -1.05
N ALA A 253 7.76 -9.94 0.03
CA ALA A 253 6.88 -8.80 0.19
C ALA A 253 7.14 -7.71 -0.86
N SER A 254 8.41 -7.41 -1.13
CA SER A 254 8.78 -6.43 -2.16
C SER A 254 8.33 -6.87 -3.54
N ASN A 255 8.49 -8.16 -3.88
CA ASN A 255 8.06 -8.70 -5.16
C ASN A 255 6.52 -8.72 -5.29
N LEU A 256 5.79 -9.02 -4.20
CA LEU A 256 4.32 -8.95 -4.15
C LEU A 256 3.81 -7.51 -4.37
N TYR A 257 4.49 -6.51 -3.79
CA TYR A 257 4.15 -5.11 -4.02
C TYR A 257 4.40 -4.69 -5.48
N GLU A 258 5.52 -5.11 -6.09
CA GLU A 258 5.79 -4.86 -7.50
C GLU A 258 4.78 -5.57 -8.42
N TYR A 259 4.31 -6.77 -8.03
CA TYR A 259 3.22 -7.44 -8.73
C TYR A 259 1.92 -6.63 -8.63
N ALA A 260 1.59 -6.07 -7.45
CA ALA A 260 0.45 -5.19 -7.27
C ALA A 260 0.53 -3.94 -8.15
N LYS A 261 1.69 -3.30 -8.22
CA LYS A 261 1.92 -2.14 -9.11
C LYS A 261 1.64 -2.48 -10.57
N ARG A 262 2.06 -3.65 -11.00
CA ARG A 262 1.92 -4.06 -12.40
C ARG A 262 0.48 -4.48 -12.76
N TRP A 263 -0.22 -5.17 -11.87
CA TRP A 263 -1.51 -5.82 -12.19
C TRP A 263 -2.71 -5.21 -11.49
N VAL A 264 -2.52 -4.45 -10.40
CA VAL A 264 -3.61 -3.90 -9.59
C VAL A 264 -3.72 -2.38 -9.72
N PHE A 265 -2.60 -1.64 -9.65
CA PHE A 265 -2.58 -0.17 -9.55
C PHE A 265 -2.70 0.55 -10.91
N LEU A 266 -3.01 -0.16 -11.98
CA LEU A 266 -3.20 0.44 -13.30
C LEU A 266 -4.37 1.43 -13.28
N ASP A 267 -4.13 2.65 -13.73
CA ASP A 267 -5.18 3.62 -13.97
C ASP A 267 -6.05 3.17 -15.16
N PRO A 268 -7.39 3.19 -15.05
CA PRO A 268 -8.28 2.82 -16.15
C PRO A 268 -8.13 3.71 -17.39
N LYS A 269 -7.34 4.78 -17.33
CA LYS A 269 -7.10 5.73 -18.43
C LYS A 269 -5.89 5.40 -19.31
N GLU A 270 -5.02 4.46 -18.88
CA GLU A 270 -3.80 4.11 -19.61
C GLU A 270 -3.92 2.82 -20.45
N THR A 271 -5.06 2.14 -20.41
CA THR A 271 -5.31 1.02 -21.31
C THR A 271 -5.75 1.55 -22.66
N ASP A 272 -4.86 1.39 -23.66
CA ASP A 272 -5.07 1.75 -25.07
C ASP A 272 -6.48 1.40 -25.56
N GLU A 273 -7.10 2.35 -26.26
CA GLU A 273 -8.51 2.37 -26.73
C GLU A 273 -8.90 1.23 -27.69
N GLU A 274 -8.07 0.20 -27.92
CA GLU A 274 -8.32 -0.81 -28.97
C GLU A 274 -8.78 -2.19 -28.48
N THR A 275 -8.91 -2.47 -27.18
CA THR A 275 -9.47 -3.75 -26.71
C THR A 275 -10.76 -3.50 -25.92
N SER A 276 -11.88 -3.58 -26.61
CA SER A 276 -13.25 -3.68 -26.04
C SER A 276 -13.50 -5.03 -25.35
N SER A 277 -12.59 -5.48 -24.47
CA SER A 277 -12.88 -6.51 -23.50
C SER A 277 -13.59 -5.86 -22.32
N SER A 278 -14.75 -6.40 -21.94
CA SER A 278 -15.65 -5.87 -20.94
C SER A 278 -14.91 -5.34 -19.68
N GLU A 279 -15.15 -4.08 -19.31
CA GLU A 279 -14.60 -3.44 -18.10
C GLU A 279 -14.75 -4.29 -16.84
N GLY A 280 -15.79 -5.13 -16.79
CA GLY A 280 -16.06 -6.08 -15.71
C GLY A 280 -15.02 -7.18 -15.54
N ASP A 281 -14.44 -7.71 -16.62
CA ASP A 281 -13.46 -8.80 -16.56
C ASP A 281 -12.09 -8.29 -16.07
N SER A 282 -11.71 -7.08 -16.46
CA SER A 282 -10.49 -6.43 -15.99
C SER A 282 -10.55 -6.12 -14.49
N SER A 283 -11.64 -5.54 -14.00
CA SER A 283 -11.83 -5.25 -12.58
C SER A 283 -11.84 -6.51 -11.72
N ASN A 284 -12.48 -7.59 -12.20
CA ASN A 284 -12.49 -8.87 -11.49
C ASN A 284 -11.10 -9.51 -11.41
N SER A 285 -10.30 -9.42 -12.48
CA SER A 285 -8.92 -9.93 -12.49
C SER A 285 -8.03 -9.18 -11.50
N ARG A 286 -8.15 -7.84 -11.43
CA ARG A 286 -7.45 -6.99 -10.45
C ARG A 286 -7.85 -7.32 -9.02
N ARG A 287 -9.15 -7.55 -8.77
CA ARG A 287 -9.65 -7.97 -7.46
C ARG A 287 -9.07 -9.31 -7.03
N LEU A 288 -9.07 -10.32 -7.91
CA LEU A 288 -8.47 -11.61 -7.61
C LEU A 288 -6.97 -11.51 -7.33
N ALA A 289 -6.27 -10.63 -8.04
CA ALA A 289 -4.84 -10.40 -7.82
C ALA A 289 -4.57 -9.82 -6.43
N ILE A 290 -5.28 -8.78 -6.00
CA ILE A 290 -5.05 -8.18 -4.67
C ILE A 290 -5.43 -9.13 -3.54
N GLU A 291 -6.48 -9.96 -3.71
CA GLU A 291 -6.86 -10.98 -2.74
C GLU A 291 -5.83 -12.12 -2.63
N ALA A 292 -5.19 -12.49 -3.74
CA ALA A 292 -4.10 -13.47 -3.74
C ALA A 292 -2.83 -12.89 -3.09
N ILE A 293 -2.50 -11.64 -3.40
CA ILE A 293 -1.36 -10.92 -2.80
C ILE A 293 -1.50 -10.88 -1.28
N GLU A 294 -2.67 -10.49 -0.76
CA GLU A 294 -2.89 -10.41 0.68
C GLU A 294 -2.63 -11.75 1.37
N LYS A 295 -3.12 -12.86 0.80
CA LYS A 295 -2.93 -14.22 1.35
C LYS A 295 -1.48 -14.69 1.35
N LEU A 296 -0.67 -14.21 0.42
CA LEU A 296 0.74 -14.55 0.28
C LEU A 296 1.66 -13.62 1.06
N LEU A 297 1.17 -12.43 1.42
CA LEU A 297 1.97 -11.42 2.09
C LEU A 297 2.39 -11.89 3.49
N PRO A 298 3.69 -11.87 3.82
CA PRO A 298 4.19 -12.25 5.14
C PRO A 298 3.54 -11.45 6.27
N HIS A 299 3.45 -12.07 7.45
CA HIS A 299 2.88 -11.44 8.64
C HIS A 299 3.93 -10.74 9.51
N ASP A 300 5.18 -10.77 9.10
CA ASP A 300 6.30 -10.19 9.85
C ASP A 300 6.18 -8.66 9.86
N ARG A 301 6.48 -8.07 11.03
CA ARG A 301 6.46 -6.62 11.20
C ARG A 301 7.61 -5.95 10.46
N GLY A 302 7.36 -4.80 9.84
CA GLY A 302 8.39 -3.99 9.18
C GLY A 302 8.82 -4.45 7.79
N VAL A 303 8.24 -5.55 7.28
CA VAL A 303 8.58 -6.08 5.95
C VAL A 303 8.19 -5.13 4.81
N LEU A 304 7.06 -4.43 4.96
CA LEU A 304 6.64 -3.33 4.10
C LEU A 304 6.30 -2.11 4.95
N PRO A 305 6.65 -0.88 4.50
CA PRO A 305 6.21 0.36 5.12
C PRO A 305 4.68 0.49 5.19
N CYS A 306 4.16 1.21 6.20
CA CYS A 306 2.72 1.47 6.34
C CYS A 306 2.12 2.16 5.13
N ALA A 307 2.83 3.09 4.51
CA ALA A 307 2.42 3.77 3.28
C ALA A 307 2.01 2.78 2.17
N LEU A 308 2.84 1.74 1.92
CA LEU A 308 2.59 0.77 0.86
C LEU A 308 1.44 -0.18 1.21
N LEU A 309 1.30 -0.56 2.49
CA LEU A 309 0.16 -1.35 2.97
C LEU A 309 -1.15 -0.56 2.86
N SER A 310 -1.13 0.73 3.18
CA SER A 310 -2.29 1.62 3.05
C SER A 310 -2.68 1.83 1.59
N GLU A 311 -1.72 1.95 0.67
CA GLU A 311 -1.98 1.99 -0.77
C GLU A 311 -2.67 0.71 -1.24
N MET A 312 -2.18 -0.48 -0.85
CA MET A 312 -2.83 -1.75 -1.18
C MET A 312 -4.23 -1.86 -0.60
N LEU A 313 -4.46 -1.37 0.64
CA LEU A 313 -5.77 -1.33 1.28
C LEU A 313 -6.75 -0.43 0.52
N GLN A 314 -6.29 0.73 0.04
CA GLN A 314 -7.09 1.64 -0.79
C GLN A 314 -7.55 0.94 -2.07
N TYR A 315 -6.64 0.28 -2.79
CA TYR A 315 -7.00 -0.48 -4.00
C TYR A 315 -7.90 -1.68 -3.70
N ALA A 316 -7.68 -2.39 -2.58
CA ALA A 316 -8.57 -3.47 -2.15
C ALA A 316 -10.00 -2.96 -1.86
N THR A 317 -10.12 -1.73 -1.35
CA THR A 317 -11.41 -1.09 -1.09
C THR A 317 -12.08 -0.62 -2.39
N VAL A 318 -11.33 0.02 -3.29
CA VAL A 318 -11.83 0.48 -4.62
C VAL A 318 -12.32 -0.70 -5.48
N LEU A 319 -11.59 -1.82 -5.45
CA LEU A 319 -11.91 -3.03 -6.20
C LEU A 319 -12.97 -3.91 -5.52
N GLU A 320 -13.53 -3.47 -4.40
CA GLU A 320 -14.50 -4.22 -3.61
C GLU A 320 -14.01 -5.63 -3.26
N ALA A 321 -12.71 -5.77 -2.92
CA ALA A 321 -12.14 -7.02 -2.47
C ALA A 321 -12.90 -7.56 -1.24
N ASN A 322 -12.82 -8.86 -0.99
CA ASN A 322 -13.52 -9.49 0.11
C ASN A 322 -13.11 -8.89 1.47
N VAL A 323 -14.00 -9.00 2.46
CA VAL A 323 -13.80 -8.42 3.79
C VAL A 323 -12.51 -8.95 4.44
N SER A 324 -12.21 -10.24 4.28
CA SER A 324 -11.01 -10.86 4.85
C SER A 324 -9.72 -10.26 4.29
N CYS A 325 -9.68 -9.92 2.99
CA CYS A 325 -8.53 -9.26 2.37
C CYS A 325 -8.31 -7.86 2.94
N ARG A 326 -9.37 -7.05 3.05
CA ARG A 326 -9.27 -5.70 3.64
C ARG A 326 -8.84 -5.77 5.10
N GLU A 327 -9.46 -6.63 5.90
CA GLU A 327 -9.10 -6.88 7.29
C GLU A 327 -7.64 -7.36 7.44
N GLY A 328 -7.15 -8.20 6.50
CA GLY A 328 -5.76 -8.65 6.47
C GLY A 328 -4.75 -7.51 6.34
N PHE A 329 -5.02 -6.50 5.51
CA PHE A 329 -4.20 -5.29 5.43
C PHE A 329 -4.35 -4.42 6.68
N GLU A 330 -5.57 -4.23 7.21
CA GLU A 330 -5.82 -3.47 8.44
C GLU A 330 -5.05 -4.06 9.63
N VAL A 331 -5.02 -5.39 9.77
CA VAL A 331 -4.26 -6.09 10.82
C VAL A 331 -2.75 -5.86 10.67
N ARG A 332 -2.21 -5.91 9.43
CA ARG A 332 -0.78 -5.68 9.19
C ARG A 332 -0.37 -4.25 9.51
N ILE A 333 -1.17 -3.26 9.08
CA ILE A 333 -0.94 -1.85 9.44
C ILE A 333 -1.02 -1.68 10.96
N GLY A 334 -2.04 -2.24 11.61
CA GLY A 334 -2.21 -2.18 13.05
C GLY A 334 -1.04 -2.77 13.84
N ARG A 335 -0.38 -3.83 13.35
CA ARG A 335 0.78 -4.43 14.02
C ARG A 335 2.04 -3.55 14.04
N GLN A 336 2.14 -2.58 13.15
CA GLN A 336 3.30 -1.68 13.01
C GLN A 336 2.87 -0.20 12.99
N LEU A 337 1.76 0.12 13.63
CA LEU A 337 1.17 1.45 13.60
C LEU A 337 2.07 2.53 14.22
N ASP A 338 2.94 2.15 15.13
CA ASP A 338 3.99 2.99 15.72
C ASP A 338 5.11 3.40 14.74
N LEU A 339 5.14 2.79 13.55
CA LEU A 339 6.03 3.16 12.43
C LEU A 339 5.30 3.96 11.34
N ALA A 340 4.00 4.22 11.51
CA ALA A 340 3.17 4.93 10.55
C ALA A 340 3.25 6.45 10.73
N THR A 341 2.91 7.16 9.66
CA THR A 341 2.70 8.62 9.67
C THR A 341 1.20 8.94 9.52
N ALA A 342 0.80 10.17 9.84
CA ALA A 342 -0.59 10.59 9.68
C ALA A 342 -1.07 10.46 8.21
N ASP A 343 -0.19 10.75 7.25
CA ASP A 343 -0.49 10.61 5.81
C ASP A 343 -0.83 9.17 5.41
N ASP A 344 -0.22 8.17 6.06
CA ASP A 344 -0.49 6.75 5.80
C ASP A 344 -1.92 6.35 6.20
N LEU A 345 -2.55 7.11 7.10
CA LEU A 345 -3.91 6.89 7.59
C LEU A 345 -4.97 7.71 6.84
N LEU A 346 -4.59 8.64 5.97
CA LEU A 346 -5.52 9.45 5.18
C LEU A 346 -6.13 8.64 4.02
N ILE A 347 -6.80 7.54 4.35
CA ILE A 347 -7.44 6.63 3.40
C ILE A 347 -8.72 7.29 2.87
N PRO A 348 -8.85 7.53 1.54
CA PRO A 348 -10.03 8.17 0.97
C PRO A 348 -11.28 7.31 1.19
N SER A 349 -12.39 7.95 1.57
CA SER A 349 -13.68 7.28 1.67
C SER A 349 -14.18 6.87 0.29
N GLN A 350 -14.63 5.61 0.17
CA GLN A 350 -15.17 5.03 -1.06
C GLN A 350 -16.66 4.75 -0.87
N GLY A 351 -17.50 5.28 -1.74
CA GLY A 351 -18.93 5.00 -1.71
C GLY A 351 -19.78 6.08 -2.38
N TYR A 352 -21.06 5.78 -2.57
CA TYR A 352 -22.04 6.70 -3.17
C TYR A 352 -22.44 7.84 -2.22
N SER A 353 -22.25 7.67 -0.92
CA SER A 353 -22.41 8.73 0.08
C SER A 353 -21.03 9.32 0.40
N LYS A 354 -20.64 10.34 -0.34
CA LYS A 354 -19.47 11.18 -0.03
C LYS A 354 -19.77 12.07 1.18
N GLU A 355 -20.05 11.45 2.33
CA GLU A 355 -20.33 12.20 3.54
C GLU A 355 -19.04 12.63 4.25
N GLU A 356 -17.97 11.85 4.16
CA GLU A 356 -16.66 12.14 4.77
C GLU A 356 -15.57 11.96 3.71
N LYS A 357 -14.57 12.83 3.69
CA LYS A 357 -13.44 12.76 2.76
C LYS A 357 -12.57 11.53 2.98
N TYR A 358 -12.39 11.14 4.25
CA TYR A 358 -11.53 10.04 4.66
C TYR A 358 -12.34 8.95 5.39
N ASP A 359 -11.93 7.69 5.25
CA ASP A 359 -12.55 6.55 5.94
C ASP A 359 -12.05 6.44 7.38
N THR A 360 -12.65 7.25 8.26
CA THR A 360 -12.34 7.29 9.69
C THR A 360 -12.68 5.98 10.39
N GLU A 361 -13.66 5.23 9.88
CA GLU A 361 -14.04 3.93 10.44
C GLU A 361 -12.99 2.85 10.14
N CYS A 362 -12.34 2.88 8.98
CA CYS A 362 -11.20 2.05 8.66
C CYS A 362 -10.05 2.29 9.66
N VAL A 363 -9.70 3.56 9.88
CA VAL A 363 -8.65 3.94 10.84
C VAL A 363 -9.01 3.47 12.25
N ARG A 364 -10.27 3.57 12.66
CA ARG A 364 -10.75 3.05 13.94
C ARG A 364 -10.58 1.54 14.07
N ARG A 365 -10.79 0.77 13.00
CA ARG A 365 -10.54 -0.69 13.00
C ARG A 365 -9.03 -0.99 13.09
N ILE A 366 -8.19 -0.28 12.35
CA ILE A 366 -6.73 -0.39 12.42
C ILE A 366 -6.23 -0.15 13.86
N LEU A 367 -6.69 0.92 14.51
CA LEU A 367 -6.37 1.22 15.90
C LEU A 367 -6.82 0.10 16.86
N LYS A 368 -8.01 -0.48 16.67
CA LYS A 368 -8.46 -1.63 17.47
C LYS A 368 -7.53 -2.83 17.33
N HIS A 369 -7.06 -3.11 16.10
CA HIS A 369 -6.09 -4.18 15.88
C HIS A 369 -4.76 -3.91 16.57
N PHE A 370 -4.28 -2.67 16.61
CA PHE A 370 -3.10 -2.29 17.37
C PHE A 370 -3.31 -2.57 18.87
N TYR A 371 -4.36 -2.02 19.48
CA TYR A 371 -4.62 -2.18 20.91
C TYR A 371 -4.87 -3.63 21.34
N HIS A 372 -5.51 -4.43 20.46
CA HIS A 372 -5.72 -5.86 20.73
C HIS A 372 -4.41 -6.65 20.76
N ASN A 373 -3.46 -6.30 19.91
CA ASN A 373 -2.17 -6.96 19.82
C ASN A 373 -1.10 -6.39 20.76
N PHE A 374 -1.40 -5.28 21.42
CA PHE A 374 -0.47 -4.59 22.31
C PHE A 374 -0.30 -5.39 23.63
N THR A 375 0.94 -5.80 23.90
CA THR A 375 1.25 -6.67 25.07
C THR A 375 1.63 -5.90 26.34
N GLY A 376 1.54 -4.57 26.35
CA GLY A 376 1.79 -3.72 27.51
C GLY A 376 3.27 -3.59 27.94
N LYS A 377 4.22 -4.13 27.18
CA LYS A 377 5.64 -4.06 27.52
C LYS A 377 6.40 -2.86 26.90
N ASP A 378 5.85 -2.29 25.85
CA ASP A 378 6.45 -1.19 25.12
C ASP A 378 5.60 0.08 25.23
N GLN A 379 5.86 0.87 26.27
CA GLN A 379 5.14 2.12 26.51
C GLN A 379 5.45 3.18 25.46
N SER A 380 6.65 3.15 24.85
CA SER A 380 7.06 4.09 23.80
C SER A 380 6.19 3.94 22.55
N GLY A 381 5.85 2.73 22.15
CA GLY A 381 4.95 2.48 21.02
C GLY A 381 3.54 3.04 21.22
N LEU A 382 3.01 3.03 22.45
CA LEU A 382 1.73 3.67 22.77
C LEU A 382 1.78 5.20 22.63
N GLU A 383 2.88 5.81 23.06
CA GLU A 383 3.07 7.26 22.97
C GLU A 383 3.15 7.71 21.50
N LEU A 384 3.90 6.96 20.66
CA LEU A 384 3.99 7.22 19.23
C LEU A 384 2.63 7.08 18.53
N VAL A 385 1.86 6.05 18.86
CA VAL A 385 0.52 5.87 18.27
C VAL A 385 -0.47 6.93 18.77
N ALA A 386 -0.37 7.36 20.02
CA ALA A 386 -1.20 8.46 20.52
C ALA A 386 -0.90 9.76 19.75
N GLU A 387 0.37 10.07 19.50
CA GLU A 387 0.81 11.20 18.69
C GLU A 387 0.31 11.11 17.25
N LEU A 388 0.49 9.96 16.62
CA LEU A 388 -0.02 9.67 15.30
C LEU A 388 -1.52 9.95 15.17
N VAL A 389 -2.32 9.50 16.17
CA VAL A 389 -3.77 9.73 16.16
C VAL A 389 -4.11 11.21 16.36
N GLU A 390 -3.35 11.93 17.20
CA GLU A 390 -3.52 13.38 17.40
C GLU A 390 -3.24 14.16 16.10
N ASP A 391 -2.17 13.82 15.39
CA ASP A 391 -1.83 14.41 14.09
C ASP A 391 -2.88 14.07 13.02
N PHE A 392 -3.28 12.80 12.93
CA PHE A 392 -4.36 12.38 12.05
C PHE A 392 -5.67 13.15 12.34
N LEU A 393 -6.05 13.28 13.61
CA LEU A 393 -7.23 14.06 14.01
C LEU A 393 -7.11 15.53 13.60
N GLY A 394 -5.91 16.11 13.70
CA GLY A 394 -5.63 17.50 13.25
C GLY A 394 -5.88 17.68 11.75
N GLU A 395 -5.50 16.70 10.94
CA GLU A 395 -5.73 16.72 9.50
C GLU A 395 -7.21 16.52 9.12
N VAL A 396 -7.86 15.49 9.67
CA VAL A 396 -9.26 15.18 9.35
C VAL A 396 -10.24 16.20 9.94
N ALA A 397 -9.89 16.89 11.03
CA ALA A 397 -10.71 17.95 11.62
C ALA A 397 -10.97 19.14 10.67
N ASN A 398 -10.18 19.26 9.59
CA ASN A 398 -10.41 20.23 8.53
C ASN A 398 -11.57 19.85 7.58
N ASP A 399 -12.00 18.59 7.59
CA ASP A 399 -13.12 18.12 6.78
C ASP A 399 -14.46 18.56 7.40
N ILE A 400 -15.25 19.32 6.63
CA ILE A 400 -16.56 19.86 7.07
C ILE A 400 -17.61 18.75 7.24
N ASP A 401 -17.44 17.66 6.51
CA ASP A 401 -18.38 16.54 6.49
C ASP A 401 -18.06 15.49 7.58
N LEU A 402 -16.96 15.65 8.34
CA LEU A 402 -16.56 14.75 9.42
C LEU A 402 -17.60 14.77 10.56
N LYS A 403 -18.19 13.62 10.85
CA LYS A 403 -19.20 13.45 11.90
C LYS A 403 -18.58 13.60 13.28
N LYS A 404 -19.30 14.28 14.19
CA LYS A 404 -18.86 14.48 15.58
C LYS A 404 -18.56 13.16 16.29
N ASP A 405 -19.39 12.13 16.07
CA ASP A 405 -19.25 10.83 16.73
C ASP A 405 -17.98 10.10 16.29
N SER A 406 -17.62 10.19 14.98
CA SER A 406 -16.36 9.67 14.44
C SER A 406 -15.16 10.37 15.08
N PHE A 407 -15.20 11.71 15.15
CA PHE A 407 -14.16 12.52 15.78
C PHE A 407 -13.99 12.17 17.27
N ILE A 408 -15.08 12.15 18.03
CA ILE A 408 -15.06 11.81 19.47
C ILE A 408 -14.48 10.42 19.69
N SER A 409 -14.93 9.41 18.93
CA SER A 409 -14.47 8.03 19.08
C SER A 409 -12.97 7.88 18.87
N LEU A 410 -12.39 8.55 17.86
CA LEU A 410 -10.94 8.55 17.60
C LEU A 410 -10.16 9.29 18.70
N ALA A 411 -10.67 10.44 19.15
CA ALA A 411 -10.06 11.22 20.22
C ALA A 411 -10.07 10.47 21.56
N GLU A 412 -11.14 9.71 21.87
CA GLU A 412 -11.23 8.84 23.04
C GLU A 412 -10.19 7.71 22.98
N MET A 413 -9.97 7.12 21.82
CA MET A 413 -8.95 6.07 21.64
C MET A 413 -7.54 6.62 21.89
N SER A 414 -7.21 7.82 21.39
CA SER A 414 -5.91 8.47 21.66
C SER A 414 -5.76 8.81 23.14
N THR A 415 -6.79 9.39 23.76
CA THR A 415 -6.77 9.70 25.20
C THR A 415 -6.63 8.47 26.09
N ALA A 416 -7.25 7.35 25.72
CA ALA A 416 -7.12 6.08 26.44
C ALA A 416 -5.68 5.52 26.35
N ALA A 417 -5.05 5.62 25.17
CA ALA A 417 -3.64 5.23 24.97
C ALA A 417 -2.68 6.08 25.80
N SER A 418 -2.99 7.37 25.94
CA SER A 418 -2.18 8.31 26.73
C SER A 418 -2.43 8.21 28.24
N GLU A 419 -3.34 7.34 28.69
CA GLU A 419 -3.64 7.17 30.11
C GLU A 419 -2.48 6.47 30.82
N GLY A 420 -1.91 7.14 31.83
CA GLY A 420 -0.72 6.66 32.53
C GLY A 420 0.61 7.10 31.93
N THR A 421 0.62 7.75 30.77
CA THR A 421 1.82 8.37 30.18
C THR A 421 1.99 9.82 30.66
N GLN A 422 3.21 10.37 30.45
CA GLN A 422 3.51 11.77 30.75
C GLN A 422 3.10 12.72 29.59
N ARG A 423 2.42 12.22 28.55
CA ARG A 423 2.02 13.05 27.40
C ARG A 423 1.02 14.12 27.79
N THR A 424 1.18 15.30 27.17
CA THR A 424 0.22 16.40 27.24
C THR A 424 -1.01 16.10 26.38
N SER A 425 -2.12 16.80 26.63
CA SER A 425 -3.34 16.74 25.80
C SER A 425 -3.39 17.83 24.75
N ASP A 426 -2.26 18.44 24.42
CA ASP A 426 -2.18 19.61 23.53
C ASP A 426 -2.54 19.27 22.09
N GLY A 427 -2.14 18.07 21.59
CA GLY A 427 -2.51 17.59 20.25
C GLY A 427 -4.02 17.41 20.11
N ILE A 428 -4.67 16.79 21.12
CA ILE A 428 -6.14 16.67 21.15
C ILE A 428 -6.81 18.05 21.22
N TYR A 429 -6.28 18.97 22.04
CA TYR A 429 -6.80 20.34 22.08
C TYR A 429 -6.70 21.05 20.74
N ARG A 430 -5.57 20.91 20.04
CA ARG A 430 -5.36 21.47 18.69
C ARG A 430 -6.38 20.91 17.69
N ALA A 431 -6.59 19.59 17.68
CA ALA A 431 -7.57 18.95 16.82
C ALA A 431 -9.00 19.43 17.10
N ILE A 432 -9.39 19.56 18.39
CA ILE A 432 -10.68 20.11 18.81
C ILE A 432 -10.84 21.56 18.32
N ASP A 433 -9.82 22.38 18.47
CA ASP A 433 -9.89 23.80 18.03
C ASP A 433 -10.08 23.91 16.51
N ILE A 434 -9.38 23.10 15.72
CA ILE A 434 -9.55 23.02 14.26
C ILE A 434 -10.97 22.58 13.94
N TYR A 435 -11.47 21.52 14.58
CA TYR A 435 -12.81 20.99 14.36
C TYR A 435 -13.89 22.04 14.65
N LEU A 436 -13.85 22.69 15.82
CA LEU A 436 -14.80 23.73 16.20
C LEU A 436 -14.73 24.97 15.29
N ASN A 437 -13.56 25.28 14.75
CA ASN A 437 -13.40 26.36 13.79
C ASN A 437 -14.06 26.09 12.45
N LYS A 438 -14.07 24.83 12.00
CA LYS A 438 -14.69 24.39 10.75
C LYS A 438 -16.20 24.17 10.90
N HIS A 439 -16.64 23.58 12.02
CA HIS A 439 -18.03 23.20 12.27
C HIS A 439 -18.77 24.28 13.09
N LYS A 440 -18.98 25.45 12.51
CA LYS A 440 -19.57 26.64 13.20
C LYS A 440 -21.06 26.48 13.56
N TYR A 441 -21.74 25.49 12.99
CA TYR A 441 -23.16 25.21 13.19
C TYR A 441 -23.46 24.36 14.44
N LEU A 442 -22.43 23.88 15.14
CA LEU A 442 -22.60 23.06 16.35
C LEU A 442 -23.29 23.81 17.47
N THR A 443 -24.22 23.14 18.12
CA THR A 443 -24.88 23.61 19.33
C THR A 443 -23.90 23.62 20.51
N GLU A 444 -24.22 24.38 21.57
CA GLU A 444 -23.39 24.41 22.78
C GLU A 444 -23.23 23.02 23.40
N SER A 445 -24.31 22.22 23.41
CA SER A 445 -24.26 20.84 23.92
C SER A 445 -23.32 19.95 23.13
N GLU A 446 -23.32 20.05 21.79
CA GLU A 446 -22.41 19.28 20.93
C GLU A 446 -20.96 19.70 21.11
N ARG A 447 -20.70 21.01 21.30
CA ARG A 447 -19.37 21.51 21.64
C ARG A 447 -18.89 20.99 23.00
N GLU A 448 -19.79 20.94 24.00
CA GLU A 448 -19.48 20.35 25.32
C GLU A 448 -19.15 18.87 25.20
N GLU A 449 -19.86 18.12 24.36
CA GLU A 449 -19.62 16.70 24.10
C GLU A 449 -18.25 16.45 23.45
N ILE A 450 -17.93 17.19 22.38
CA ILE A 450 -16.62 17.13 21.70
C ILE A 450 -15.49 17.50 22.65
N CYS A 451 -15.65 18.57 23.43
CA CYS A 451 -14.63 18.97 24.40
C CYS A 451 -14.55 18.05 25.63
N GLY A 452 -15.52 17.13 25.82
CA GLY A 452 -15.54 16.17 26.91
C GLY A 452 -14.38 15.17 26.89
N VAL A 453 -13.78 14.94 25.71
CA VAL A 453 -12.61 14.05 25.57
C VAL A 453 -11.30 14.72 26.03
N LEU A 454 -11.29 16.05 26.18
CA LEU A 454 -10.10 16.81 26.56
C LEU A 454 -9.77 16.67 28.04
N LYS A 455 -8.61 16.15 28.38
CA LYS A 455 -8.09 16.11 29.75
C LYS A 455 -7.36 17.40 30.07
N CYS A 456 -8.10 18.44 30.50
CA CYS A 456 -7.55 19.76 30.77
C CYS A 456 -6.38 19.76 31.78
N ASN A 457 -6.35 18.80 32.72
CA ASN A 457 -5.28 18.63 33.70
C ASN A 457 -3.95 18.16 33.12
N LYS A 458 -3.94 17.69 31.87
CA LYS A 458 -2.74 17.28 31.12
C LYS A 458 -2.34 18.29 30.04
N MET A 459 -2.95 19.47 29.97
CA MET A 459 -2.57 20.52 29.03
C MET A 459 -1.33 21.26 29.52
N SER A 460 -0.46 21.67 28.56
CA SER A 460 0.66 22.54 28.86
C SER A 460 0.21 23.94 29.30
N PRO A 461 1.05 24.72 29.98
CA PRO A 461 0.75 26.11 30.32
C PRO A 461 0.41 26.96 29.08
N GLU A 462 1.12 26.76 27.97
CA GLU A 462 0.93 27.48 26.71
C GLU A 462 -0.43 27.15 26.09
N ALA A 463 -0.79 25.85 26.06
CA ALA A 463 -2.09 25.40 25.58
C ALA A 463 -3.23 25.91 26.46
N CYS A 464 -3.04 25.98 27.79
CA CYS A 464 -4.00 26.56 28.73
C CYS A 464 -4.21 28.07 28.46
N GLU A 465 -3.14 28.83 28.21
CA GLU A 465 -3.23 30.24 27.89
C GLU A 465 -4.00 30.50 26.59
N HIS A 466 -3.68 29.73 25.53
CA HIS A 466 -4.41 29.81 24.26
C HIS A 466 -5.89 29.42 24.42
N ALA A 467 -6.17 28.34 25.14
CA ALA A 467 -7.52 27.84 25.35
C ALA A 467 -8.38 28.80 26.20
N ALA A 468 -7.78 29.47 27.17
CA ALA A 468 -8.47 30.48 28.00
C ALA A 468 -8.98 31.69 27.18
N GLN A 469 -8.32 31.99 26.05
CA GLN A 469 -8.68 33.08 25.14
C GLN A 469 -9.55 32.65 23.96
N ASN A 470 -9.81 31.32 23.83
CA ASN A 470 -10.51 30.75 22.71
C ASN A 470 -12.03 30.82 22.88
N GLU A 471 -12.68 31.69 22.09
CA GLU A 471 -14.14 31.91 22.14
C GLU A 471 -14.95 30.73 21.60
N ARG A 472 -14.32 29.77 20.92
CA ARG A 472 -14.99 28.59 20.36
C ARG A 472 -15.28 27.52 21.41
N LEU A 473 -14.50 27.52 22.50
CA LEU A 473 -14.70 26.59 23.58
C LEU A 473 -15.96 26.88 24.41
N PRO A 474 -16.69 25.86 24.87
CA PRO A 474 -17.74 26.02 25.85
C PRO A 474 -17.25 26.72 27.12
N VAL A 475 -18.10 27.55 27.71
CA VAL A 475 -17.74 28.31 28.93
C VAL A 475 -17.23 27.40 30.04
N ARG A 476 -17.85 26.22 30.20
CA ARG A 476 -17.45 25.22 31.19
C ARG A 476 -16.00 24.79 31.02
N VAL A 477 -15.59 24.50 29.79
CA VAL A 477 -14.22 24.05 29.46
C VAL A 477 -13.22 25.19 29.65
N ALA A 478 -13.56 26.40 29.21
CA ALA A 478 -12.73 27.58 29.43
C ALA A 478 -12.45 27.83 30.93
N VAL A 479 -13.45 27.65 31.79
CA VAL A 479 -13.27 27.76 33.27
C VAL A 479 -12.37 26.64 33.82
N GLN A 480 -12.52 25.40 33.34
CA GLN A 480 -11.64 24.29 33.72
C GLN A 480 -10.18 24.55 33.35
N VAL A 481 -9.95 25.02 32.12
CA VAL A 481 -8.60 25.36 31.61
C VAL A 481 -7.98 26.50 32.42
N LEU A 482 -8.73 27.57 32.72
CA LEU A 482 -8.27 28.66 33.57
C LEU A 482 -7.84 28.19 34.97
N PHE A 483 -8.59 27.24 35.54
CA PHE A 483 -8.24 26.65 36.83
C PHE A 483 -6.94 25.83 36.75
N VAL A 484 -6.75 25.04 35.71
CA VAL A 484 -5.51 24.27 35.49
C VAL A 484 -4.33 25.21 35.26
N GLY A 485 -4.47 26.24 34.42
CA GLY A 485 -3.43 27.27 34.22
C GLY A 485 -3.01 27.97 35.52
N GLN A 486 -3.98 28.23 36.42
CA GLN A 486 -3.69 28.76 37.74
C GLN A 486 -2.88 27.77 38.61
N LEU A 487 -3.15 26.45 38.52
CA LEU A 487 -2.39 25.44 39.24
C LEU A 487 -0.95 25.37 38.75
N HIS A 488 -0.74 25.39 37.42
CA HIS A 488 0.61 25.41 36.83
C HIS A 488 1.41 26.64 37.27
N LEU A 489 0.80 27.83 37.26
CA LEU A 489 1.45 29.04 37.72
C LEU A 489 1.89 28.96 39.18
N ARG A 490 1.03 28.40 40.06
CA ARG A 490 1.38 28.17 41.47
C ARG A 490 2.54 27.20 41.63
N GLU A 491 2.56 26.12 40.84
CA GLU A 491 3.63 25.15 40.89
C GLU A 491 4.98 25.75 40.45
N THR A 492 4.97 26.58 39.39
CA THR A 492 6.15 27.28 38.91
C THR A 492 6.70 28.22 39.98
N ILE A 493 5.84 29.05 40.58
CA ILE A 493 6.23 29.97 41.65
C ILE A 493 6.81 29.23 42.85
N THR A 494 6.20 28.07 43.20
CA THR A 494 6.69 27.26 44.33
C THR A 494 8.05 26.63 44.03
N LYS A 495 8.28 26.15 42.79
CA LYS A 495 9.57 25.59 42.36
C LYS A 495 10.66 26.67 42.34
N GLU A 496 10.38 27.87 41.82
CA GLU A 496 11.32 28.98 41.82
C GLU A 496 11.68 29.44 43.24
N ALA A 497 10.69 29.45 44.15
CA ALA A 497 10.91 29.79 45.55
C ALA A 497 11.71 28.75 46.36
N LEU A 498 11.80 27.50 45.86
CA LEU A 498 12.52 26.38 46.52
C LEU A 498 13.94 26.15 45.94
N VAL A 499 14.37 26.86 44.90
CA VAL A 499 15.74 26.75 44.39
C VAL A 499 16.63 27.60 45.29
N PRO A 500 17.59 27.06 46.05
CA PRO A 500 18.55 27.85 46.81
C PRO A 500 19.50 28.54 45.82
N GLU A 501 19.35 29.82 45.61
CA GLU A 501 20.32 30.62 44.85
C GLU A 501 21.64 30.72 45.63
N ASP A 502 22.64 29.99 45.18
CA ASP A 502 24.02 30.18 45.59
C ASP A 502 24.60 31.42 44.85
N ARG A 503 24.06 32.61 45.16
CA ARG A 503 24.60 33.91 44.77
C ARG A 503 24.51 34.86 45.93
N SER A 504 25.64 35.44 46.28
CA SER A 504 25.76 36.57 47.22
C SER A 504 24.97 37.76 46.70
N LYS A 505 23.67 37.83 47.02
CA LYS A 505 22.83 39.04 46.86
C LYS A 505 22.99 39.89 48.12
N THR A 506 22.98 41.23 47.93
CA THR A 506 23.02 42.16 49.04
C THR A 506 21.64 42.21 49.71
N ALA A 507 21.58 42.51 51.01
CA ALA A 507 20.37 42.47 51.82
C ALA A 507 19.24 43.40 51.32
N GLU A 508 19.57 44.41 50.52
CA GLU A 508 18.59 45.34 49.93
C GLU A 508 17.83 44.75 48.76
N ASP A 509 18.44 43.85 47.95
CA ASP A 509 17.79 43.12 46.83
C ASP A 509 16.81 42.06 47.33
N GLU A 510 17.08 41.45 48.50
CA GLU A 510 16.17 40.43 49.11
C GLU A 510 14.88 41.05 49.68
N GLU A 511 14.92 42.29 50.18
CA GLU A 511 13.72 43.01 50.67
C GLU A 511 12.79 43.43 49.51
N GLU A 512 13.34 43.78 48.34
CA GLU A 512 12.56 44.20 47.18
C GLU A 512 11.92 42.96 46.50
N GLU A 513 12.63 41.82 46.34
CA GLU A 513 12.10 40.56 45.85
C GLU A 513 11.04 39.96 46.79
N MET A 514 11.26 40.01 48.10
CA MET A 514 10.28 39.59 49.09
C MET A 514 8.99 40.41 49.02
N GLY A 515 9.12 41.71 48.73
CA GLY A 515 8.00 42.62 48.51
C GLY A 515 7.19 42.30 47.25
N GLU A 516 7.87 41.89 46.16
CA GLU A 516 7.20 41.45 44.93
C GLU A 516 6.53 40.11 45.04
N LEU A 517 7.17 39.11 45.66
CA LEU A 517 6.59 37.80 45.98
C LEU A 517 5.34 37.94 46.86
N GLN A 518 5.33 38.84 47.84
CA GLN A 518 4.19 39.09 48.71
C GLN A 518 3.03 39.77 47.94
N LYS A 519 3.33 40.66 46.95
CA LYS A 519 2.32 41.23 46.05
C LYS A 519 1.73 40.18 45.10
N ILE A 520 2.55 39.27 44.56
CA ILE A 520 2.10 38.17 43.73
C ILE A 520 1.25 37.17 44.53
N SER A 521 1.68 36.81 45.74
CA SER A 521 0.93 35.94 46.64
C SER A 521 -0.43 36.52 47.02
N SER A 522 -0.50 37.84 47.27
CA SER A 522 -1.77 38.49 47.59
C SER A 522 -2.71 38.53 46.39
N LYS A 523 -2.20 38.77 45.15
CA LYS A 523 -2.99 38.68 43.92
C LYS A 523 -3.51 37.29 43.63
N VAL A 524 -2.69 36.24 43.85
CA VAL A 524 -3.10 34.85 43.72
C VAL A 524 -4.23 34.53 44.69
N SER A 525 -4.12 34.94 45.95
CA SER A 525 -5.17 34.75 46.96
C SER A 525 -6.47 35.49 46.62
N GLU A 526 -6.38 36.66 46.01
CA GLU A 526 -7.54 37.42 45.53
C GLU A 526 -8.25 36.72 44.37
N LEU A 527 -7.48 36.24 43.40
CA LEU A 527 -7.99 35.44 42.27
C LEU A 527 -8.65 34.10 42.76
N GLU A 528 -8.07 33.46 43.77
CA GLU A 528 -8.69 32.25 44.40
C GLU A 528 -10.06 32.57 45.00
N LYS A 529 -10.16 33.69 45.68
CA LYS A 529 -11.46 34.13 46.23
C LYS A 529 -12.48 34.41 45.15
N GLU A 530 -12.05 35.07 44.04
CA GLU A 530 -12.93 35.28 42.89
C GLU A 530 -13.33 33.97 42.21
N CYS A 531 -12.43 33.02 42.04
CA CYS A 531 -12.75 31.69 41.54
C CYS A 531 -13.76 30.93 42.44
N VAL A 532 -13.64 31.04 43.75
CA VAL A 532 -14.60 30.41 44.70
C VAL A 532 -15.97 31.10 44.61
N VAL A 533 -16.01 32.41 44.44
CA VAL A 533 -17.26 33.14 44.24
C VAL A 533 -17.91 32.73 42.91
N MET A 534 -17.16 32.71 41.79
CA MET A 534 -17.67 32.29 40.51
C MET A 534 -18.17 30.82 40.53
N ARG A 535 -17.46 29.92 41.23
CA ARG A 535 -17.92 28.52 41.42
C ARG A 535 -19.27 28.44 42.16
N LYS A 536 -19.46 29.28 43.21
CA LYS A 536 -20.73 29.39 43.92
C LYS A 536 -21.83 29.98 43.04
N GLU A 537 -21.53 30.93 42.20
CA GLU A 537 -22.48 31.54 41.25
C GLU A 537 -22.89 30.57 40.14
N ILE A 538 -21.95 29.78 39.60
CA ILE A 538 -22.21 28.71 38.64
C ILE A 538 -23.10 27.62 39.29
N GLN A 539 -22.81 27.20 40.53
CA GLN A 539 -23.64 26.25 41.26
C GLN A 539 -25.05 26.79 41.57
N ARG A 540 -25.19 28.09 41.85
CA ARG A 540 -26.49 28.74 42.02
C ARG A 540 -27.26 28.85 40.70
N GLY A 541 -26.56 29.08 39.56
CA GLY A 541 -27.16 29.12 38.23
C GLY A 541 -27.80 27.82 37.75
N TYR A 542 -27.33 26.66 38.29
CA TYR A 542 -27.97 25.36 38.03
C TYR A 542 -29.30 25.17 38.79
N LEU A 543 -29.55 25.93 39.84
CA LEU A 543 -30.77 25.84 40.63
C LEU A 543 -31.90 26.76 40.16
N THR A 544 -31.62 27.72 39.28
CA THR A 544 -32.66 28.62 38.75
C THR A 544 -32.70 28.55 37.22
N LYS A 545 -33.55 27.67 36.72
CA LYS A 545 -33.89 27.47 35.31
C LYS A 545 -34.83 28.59 34.82
N ALA A 546 -34.37 29.85 34.93
CA ALA A 546 -35.03 31.01 34.32
C ALA A 546 -34.08 32.20 34.33
N MET A 547 -33.47 32.46 33.17
CA MET A 547 -33.13 33.75 32.61
C MET A 547 -31.97 33.65 31.61
N GLU A 548 -32.35 33.57 30.36
CA GLU A 548 -31.48 33.38 29.18
C GLU A 548 -30.80 34.66 28.68
N LYS A 549 -30.77 35.74 29.47
CA LYS A 549 -30.27 37.06 29.00
C LYS A 549 -28.96 37.58 29.64
N ASP A 550 -28.42 36.91 30.65
CA ASP A 550 -27.25 37.44 31.38
C ASP A 550 -25.91 36.74 31.07
N LYS A 551 -25.91 35.64 30.32
CA LYS A 551 -24.68 34.86 30.03
C LYS A 551 -23.63 35.64 29.26
N THR A 552 -24.02 36.58 28.39
CA THR A 552 -23.10 37.37 27.57
C THR A 552 -22.39 38.51 28.34
N ASN A 553 -22.96 38.96 29.42
CA ASN A 553 -22.39 40.05 30.21
C ASN A 553 -21.31 39.55 31.20
N VAL A 554 -21.47 38.39 31.78
CA VAL A 554 -20.48 37.78 32.70
C VAL A 554 -19.20 37.44 31.98
N TRP A 555 -19.30 36.90 30.74
CA TRP A 555 -18.13 36.57 29.95
C TRP A 555 -17.34 37.80 29.47
N ARG A 556 -18.05 38.85 29.12
CA ARG A 556 -17.43 40.14 28.71
C ARG A 556 -16.76 40.84 29.89
N GLU A 557 -17.31 40.74 31.10
CA GLU A 557 -16.74 41.27 32.35
C GLU A 557 -15.49 40.48 32.76
N MET A 558 -15.50 39.15 32.61
CA MET A 558 -14.37 38.27 32.91
C MET A 558 -13.19 38.56 31.97
N LYS A 559 -13.44 38.70 30.65
CA LYS A 559 -12.42 39.12 29.66
C LYS A 559 -11.78 40.49 30.00
N ARG A 560 -12.58 41.42 30.51
CA ARG A 560 -12.07 42.74 30.85
C ARG A 560 -11.14 42.70 32.07
N LYS A 561 -11.43 41.85 33.06
CA LYS A 561 -10.63 41.71 34.29
C LYS A 561 -9.34 40.91 34.05
N LEU A 562 -9.37 39.85 33.26
CA LEU A 562 -8.19 39.03 32.91
C LEU A 562 -7.25 39.69 31.91
N GLY A 563 -7.78 40.53 30.99
CA GLY A 563 -6.98 41.31 30.04
C GLY A 563 -6.07 42.36 30.68
N CYS A 564 -6.24 42.66 31.98
CA CYS A 564 -5.39 43.54 32.74
C CYS A 564 -4.15 42.84 33.34
N ILE A 565 -4.17 41.52 33.47
CA ILE A 565 -3.07 40.74 34.07
C ILE A 565 -1.97 40.46 33.01
N SER A 566 -2.34 40.27 31.74
CA SER A 566 -1.37 40.04 30.65
C SER A 566 -0.57 41.27 30.18
N ARG A 567 -0.82 42.47 30.75
CA ARG A 567 -0.06 43.68 30.45
C ARG A 567 1.20 43.92 31.28
N LEU A 568 1.51 43.01 32.20
CA LEU A 568 2.70 43.16 33.07
C LEU A 568 3.95 42.43 32.54
N ASN A 569 3.85 41.58 31.54
CA ASN A 569 5.01 41.00 30.85
C ASN A 569 5.11 41.59 29.44
N ASN A 570 5.74 42.77 29.36
CA ASN A 570 5.98 43.46 28.11
C ASN A 570 7.40 43.16 27.61
N SER A 571 7.53 42.36 26.59
CA SER A 571 8.61 42.54 25.61
C SER A 571 8.19 41.98 24.24
N ASN A 572 7.93 42.95 23.35
CA ASN A 572 8.05 42.87 21.90
C ASN A 572 7.28 41.78 21.12
N CYS A 573 6.02 42.10 20.81
CA CYS A 573 5.43 41.61 19.56
C CYS A 573 4.90 42.80 18.74
N HIS A 574 5.55 43.07 17.63
CA HIS A 574 5.09 44.02 16.61
C HIS A 574 3.84 43.47 15.90
N VAL A 575 2.68 44.00 16.24
CA VAL A 575 1.44 43.77 15.49
C VAL A 575 1.39 44.70 14.30
N MET A 576 1.56 44.19 13.11
CA MET A 576 1.31 44.91 11.86
C MET A 576 -0.20 45.15 11.69
N LYS A 577 -0.64 46.37 11.85
CA LYS A 577 -2.00 46.83 11.53
C LYS A 577 -2.21 46.82 10.02
N LYS A 578 -3.01 45.92 9.49
CA LYS A 578 -3.52 46.01 8.11
C LYS A 578 -4.57 47.11 8.00
N LYS A 579 -4.24 48.17 7.26
CA LYS A 579 -5.17 49.24 6.87
C LYS A 579 -6.25 48.70 5.93
N LYS A 580 -7.53 48.79 6.31
CA LYS A 580 -8.68 48.57 5.42
C LYS A 580 -8.75 49.71 4.38
N LYS A 581 -8.55 49.40 3.10
CA LYS A 581 -8.87 50.30 1.98
C LYS A 581 -10.39 50.33 1.77
N LYS A 582 -10.99 51.52 1.91
CA LYS A 582 -12.36 51.82 1.44
C LYS A 582 -12.37 51.77 -0.09
N LYS A 583 -13.24 50.96 -0.69
CA LYS A 583 -13.58 51.05 -2.11
C LYS A 583 -14.59 52.20 -2.30
N VAL A 584 -14.21 53.18 -3.08
CA VAL A 584 -15.10 54.22 -3.64
C VAL A 584 -15.57 53.71 -4.99
N HIS A 585 -16.89 53.66 -5.21
CA HIS A 585 -17.48 53.45 -6.53
C HIS A 585 -17.51 54.79 -7.30
N PRO A 586 -17.13 54.83 -8.57
CA PRO A 586 -17.54 55.90 -9.47
C PRO A 586 -18.84 55.53 -10.21
N ARG A 587 -19.54 56.59 -10.57
CA ARG A 587 -20.78 56.63 -11.35
C ARG A 587 -20.67 55.98 -12.72
#